data_e3522b745c9665ff9108763628e782cc
#
_entry.id   e3522b745c9665ff9108763628e782cc
#
_cell.length_a   1.000
_cell.length_b   1.000
_cell.length_c   1.000
_cell.angle_alpha   90.00
_cell.angle_beta   90.00
_cell.angle_gamma   90.00
#
_symmetry.space_group_name_H-M   'P 1'
#
loop_
_entity.id
_entity.type
_entity.pdbx_description
1 polymer ?
#
loop_
_entity_poly.entity_id
_entity_poly.type
_entity_poly.pdbx_seq_one_letter_code
_entity_poly.pdbx_strand_id
1 'polypeptide(L)'
;MFNPNFFLLYVDSPSASAAFYSELLGRTPVESSPSFALFALDAGVMLGLWSKHTVEPAAPSRFGGSELAFKVSDAEAVREKHREWAARGVPIAQAPVELDFGQTFVALDPDGHRLRVFAPTAA
;
A
#
# COMPACT_ATOMS: atom_id res chain seq x y z
N MET A 1 22.75 2.08 -12.44
CA MET A 1 21.50 1.92 -13.17
C MET A 1 20.42 2.82 -12.60
N PHE A 2 19.61 3.43 -13.43
CA PHE A 2 18.64 4.45 -13.02
C PHE A 2 17.26 3.81 -12.86
N ASN A 3 16.97 3.29 -11.66
CA ASN A 3 15.70 2.62 -11.37
C ASN A 3 14.98 3.33 -10.22
N PRO A 4 13.65 3.42 -10.27
CA PRO A 4 12.90 3.99 -9.16
C PRO A 4 12.97 3.05 -7.96
N ASN A 5 13.34 3.61 -6.82
CA ASN A 5 13.43 2.85 -5.57
C ASN A 5 12.84 3.62 -4.38
N PHE A 6 12.14 4.71 -4.66
CA PHE A 6 11.53 5.54 -3.65
C PHE A 6 10.11 5.86 -4.12
N PHE A 7 9.12 5.38 -3.37
CA PHE A 7 7.73 5.54 -3.74
C PHE A 7 7.04 6.42 -2.70
N LEU A 8 6.28 7.39 -3.16
CA LEU A 8 5.63 8.37 -2.29
C LEU A 8 4.12 8.30 -2.48
N LEU A 9 3.40 8.26 -1.37
CA LEU A 9 1.95 8.42 -1.36
C LEU A 9 1.63 9.77 -0.70
N TYR A 10 0.76 10.54 -1.30
CA TYR A 10 0.29 11.77 -0.70
C TYR A 10 -0.91 11.44 0.17
N VAL A 11 -0.84 11.77 1.44
CA VAL A 11 -1.82 11.35 2.44
C VAL A 11 -2.33 12.54 3.22
N ASP A 12 -3.51 12.39 3.80
CA ASP A 12 -4.07 13.46 4.62
C ASP A 12 -3.30 13.62 5.94
N SER A 13 -3.01 12.49 6.60
CA SER A 13 -2.30 12.47 7.87
C SER A 13 -1.17 11.45 7.84
N PRO A 14 0.10 11.88 7.69
CA PRO A 14 1.22 10.95 7.74
C PRO A 14 1.25 10.13 9.03
N SER A 15 0.84 10.71 10.16
CA SER A 15 0.79 10.01 11.43
C SER A 15 -0.22 8.85 11.40
N ALA A 16 -1.43 9.10 10.93
CA ALA A 16 -2.45 8.06 10.82
C ALA A 16 -2.06 7.00 9.79
N SER A 17 -1.52 7.43 8.66
CA SER A 17 -1.08 6.51 7.60
C SER A 17 0.10 5.67 8.07
N ALA A 18 1.04 6.26 8.82
CA ALA A 18 2.17 5.51 9.36
C ALA A 18 1.70 4.41 10.32
N ALA A 19 0.72 4.72 11.17
CA ALA A 19 0.15 3.71 12.06
C ALA A 19 -0.49 2.56 11.27
N PHE A 20 -1.23 2.89 10.23
CA PHE A 20 -1.86 1.91 9.36
C PHE A 20 -0.80 1.01 8.68
N TYR A 21 0.20 1.63 8.05
CA TYR A 21 1.22 0.87 7.33
C TYR A 21 2.17 0.11 8.25
N SER A 22 2.44 0.63 9.46
CA SER A 22 3.23 -0.10 10.45
C SER A 22 2.59 -1.43 10.77
N GLU A 23 1.28 -1.43 10.99
CA GLU A 23 0.55 -2.66 11.30
C GLU A 23 0.46 -3.58 10.09
N LEU A 24 0.16 -3.01 8.92
CA LEU A 24 0.03 -3.78 7.69
C LEU A 24 1.33 -4.46 7.28
N LEU A 25 2.43 -3.72 7.34
CA LEU A 25 3.74 -4.18 6.87
C LEU A 25 4.56 -4.87 7.95
N GLY A 26 4.14 -4.78 9.22
CA GLY A 26 4.91 -5.32 10.32
C GLY A 26 6.24 -4.62 10.51
N ARG A 27 6.29 -3.31 10.28
CA ARG A 27 7.51 -2.50 10.36
C ARG A 27 7.21 -1.20 11.08
N THR A 28 8.27 -0.58 11.64
CA THR A 28 8.15 0.77 12.17
C THR A 28 8.79 1.75 11.19
N PRO A 29 8.28 2.98 11.08
CA PRO A 29 8.91 3.96 10.19
C PRO A 29 10.30 4.35 10.71
N VAL A 30 11.22 4.64 9.77
CA VAL A 30 12.56 5.10 10.11
C VAL A 30 12.60 6.63 10.29
N GLU A 31 11.60 7.34 9.80
CA GLU A 31 11.39 8.75 10.06
C GLU A 31 9.91 8.97 10.28
N SER A 32 9.57 9.92 11.18
CA SER A 32 8.18 10.26 11.44
C SER A 32 8.08 11.71 11.92
N SER A 33 7.27 12.49 11.24
CA SER A 33 6.97 13.86 11.60
C SER A 33 5.52 14.15 11.22
N PRO A 34 4.96 15.30 11.63
CA PRO A 34 3.58 15.63 11.22
C PRO A 34 3.38 15.73 9.73
N SER A 35 4.43 16.02 8.94
CA SER A 35 4.30 16.20 7.50
C SER A 35 4.82 15.03 6.68
N PHE A 36 5.54 14.09 7.28
CA PHE A 36 6.20 13.03 6.51
C PHE A 36 6.52 11.81 7.36
N ALA A 37 6.31 10.62 6.83
CA ALA A 37 6.75 9.37 7.43
C ALA A 37 7.43 8.52 6.37
N LEU A 38 8.45 7.76 6.78
CA LEU A 38 9.26 6.99 5.85
C LEU A 38 9.48 5.58 6.36
N PHE A 39 9.21 4.60 5.51
CA PHE A 39 9.49 3.19 5.77
C PHE A 39 10.63 2.71 4.89
N ALA A 40 11.59 2.01 5.47
CA ALA A 40 12.60 1.30 4.70
C ALA A 40 12.10 -0.11 4.44
N LEU A 41 11.96 -0.45 3.16
CA LEU A 41 11.56 -1.78 2.74
C LEU A 41 12.81 -2.56 2.32
N ASP A 42 12.63 -3.80 1.87
CA ASP A 42 13.75 -4.63 1.48
C ASP A 42 14.40 -4.13 0.19
N ALA A 43 15.65 -4.51 -0.01
CA ALA A 43 16.41 -4.22 -1.25
C ALA A 43 16.55 -2.71 -1.54
N GLY A 44 16.58 -1.87 -0.50
CA GLY A 44 16.80 -0.44 -0.66
C GLY A 44 15.60 0.33 -1.16
N VAL A 45 14.42 -0.30 -1.19
CA VAL A 45 13.19 0.38 -1.59
C VAL A 45 12.63 1.14 -0.40
N MET A 46 12.17 2.35 -0.64
CA MET A 46 11.60 3.21 0.39
C MET A 46 10.16 3.54 0.07
N LEU A 47 9.33 3.63 1.10
CA LEU A 47 7.95 4.09 0.99
C LEU A 47 7.78 5.31 1.87
N GLY A 48 7.48 6.45 1.26
CA GLY A 48 7.24 7.70 1.97
C GLY A 48 5.77 8.07 1.96
N LEU A 49 5.31 8.62 3.07
CA LEU A 49 3.95 9.11 3.24
C LEU A 49 4.07 10.61 3.50
N TRP A 50 3.73 11.42 2.50
CA TRP A 50 3.92 12.86 2.54
C TRP A 50 2.57 13.56 2.64
N SER A 51 2.43 14.49 3.57
CA SER A 51 1.18 15.22 3.71
C SER A 51 0.82 15.92 2.41
N LYS A 52 -0.39 15.68 1.91
CA LYS A 52 -0.89 16.36 0.71
C LYS A 52 -1.05 17.87 0.92
N HIS A 53 -1.06 18.30 2.19
CA HIS A 53 -1.21 19.71 2.54
C HIS A 53 0.12 20.47 2.51
N THR A 54 1.24 19.75 2.53
CA THR A 54 2.58 20.38 2.58
C THR A 54 3.49 19.97 1.44
N VAL A 55 3.08 19.01 0.62
CA VAL A 55 3.93 18.54 -0.48
C VAL A 55 4.20 19.69 -1.46
N GLU A 56 5.45 19.77 -1.92
CA GLU A 56 5.85 20.78 -2.91
C GLU A 56 6.53 20.10 -4.10
N PRO A 57 6.14 20.47 -5.32
CA PRO A 57 5.05 21.40 -5.65
C PRO A 57 3.70 20.87 -5.19
N ALA A 58 2.75 21.75 -4.97
CA ALA A 58 1.41 21.37 -4.53
C ALA A 58 0.77 20.41 -5.52
N ALA A 59 0.14 19.39 -5.01
CA ALA A 59 -0.48 18.35 -5.83
C ALA A 59 -2.00 18.48 -5.79
N PRO A 60 -2.69 18.10 -6.89
CA PRO A 60 -4.15 18.02 -6.86
C PRO A 60 -4.58 17.01 -5.79
N SER A 61 -5.70 17.29 -5.11
CA SER A 61 -6.19 16.44 -4.02
C SER A 61 -7.04 15.28 -4.53
N ARG A 62 -6.70 14.69 -5.68
CA ARG A 62 -7.42 13.55 -6.23
C ARG A 62 -6.66 12.26 -5.95
N PHE A 63 -7.42 11.23 -5.60
CA PHE A 63 -6.88 9.90 -5.34
C PHE A 63 -7.37 8.91 -6.39
N GLY A 64 -6.81 7.71 -6.40
CA GLY A 64 -7.28 6.63 -7.27
C GLY A 64 -6.43 6.37 -8.49
N GLY A 65 -5.33 7.11 -8.67
CA GLY A 65 -4.43 6.93 -9.80
C GLY A 65 -3.27 5.97 -9.58
N SER A 66 -3.17 5.37 -8.39
CA SER A 66 -2.04 4.49 -8.06
C SER A 66 -2.46 3.37 -7.14
N GLU A 67 -1.63 2.34 -7.06
CA GLU A 67 -1.84 1.26 -6.11
C GLU A 67 -0.50 0.66 -5.72
N LEU A 68 -0.45 0.09 -4.50
CA LEU A 68 0.65 -0.75 -4.07
C LEU A 68 0.24 -2.19 -4.32
N ALA A 69 1.12 -2.97 -4.93
CA ALA A 69 0.82 -4.36 -5.24
C ALA A 69 1.77 -5.29 -4.49
N PHE A 70 1.21 -6.34 -3.93
CA PHE A 70 1.93 -7.33 -3.12
C PHE A 70 1.77 -8.69 -3.80
N LYS A 71 2.86 -9.20 -4.34
CA LYS A 71 2.85 -10.52 -4.97
C LYS A 71 2.96 -11.59 -3.89
N VAL A 72 2.10 -12.60 -3.98
CA VAL A 72 2.15 -13.77 -3.10
C VAL A 72 2.27 -15.03 -3.95
N SER A 73 2.54 -16.17 -3.29
CA SER A 73 2.94 -17.39 -3.99
C SER A 73 1.81 -18.09 -4.75
N ASP A 74 0.58 -18.06 -4.22
CA ASP A 74 -0.52 -18.82 -4.82
C ASP A 74 -1.89 -18.24 -4.42
N ALA A 75 -2.93 -18.81 -5.01
CA ALA A 75 -4.30 -18.35 -4.78
C ALA A 75 -4.71 -18.49 -3.31
N GLU A 76 -4.24 -19.51 -2.61
CA GLU A 76 -4.57 -19.70 -1.20
C GLU A 76 -3.99 -18.56 -0.36
N ALA A 77 -2.76 -18.13 -0.67
CA ALA A 77 -2.14 -17.00 0.03
C ALA A 77 -2.92 -15.70 -0.19
N VAL A 78 -3.51 -15.51 -1.38
CA VAL A 78 -4.41 -14.38 -1.65
C VAL A 78 -5.61 -14.44 -0.71
N ARG A 79 -6.26 -15.59 -0.62
CA ARG A 79 -7.45 -15.76 0.22
C ARG A 79 -7.13 -15.60 1.71
N GLU A 80 -5.99 -16.11 2.15
CA GLU A 80 -5.57 -15.97 3.56
C GLU A 80 -5.33 -14.51 3.91
N LYS A 81 -4.64 -13.77 3.05
CA LYS A 81 -4.38 -12.36 3.29
C LYS A 81 -5.67 -11.56 3.28
N HIS A 82 -6.60 -11.89 2.41
CA HIS A 82 -7.92 -11.27 2.39
C HIS A 82 -8.64 -11.47 3.74
N ARG A 83 -8.69 -12.70 4.24
CA ARG A 83 -9.32 -13.00 5.52
C ARG A 83 -8.67 -12.22 6.67
N GLU A 84 -7.34 -12.17 6.66
CA GLU A 84 -6.57 -11.47 7.69
C GLU A 84 -6.88 -9.97 7.70
N TRP A 85 -6.81 -9.34 6.54
CA TRP A 85 -7.05 -7.89 6.46
C TRP A 85 -8.52 -7.55 6.73
N ALA A 86 -9.44 -8.34 6.23
CA ALA A 86 -10.87 -8.13 6.49
C ALA A 86 -11.17 -8.25 8.00
N ALA A 87 -10.56 -9.22 8.68
CA ALA A 87 -10.73 -9.40 10.11
C ALA A 87 -10.15 -8.22 10.92
N ARG A 88 -9.16 -7.53 10.38
CA ARG A 88 -8.60 -6.32 11.01
C ARG A 88 -9.38 -5.06 10.69
N GLY A 89 -10.43 -5.16 9.90
CA GLY A 89 -11.26 -4.01 9.55
C GLY A 89 -10.71 -3.18 8.39
N VAL A 90 -9.76 -3.70 7.62
CA VAL A 90 -9.28 -3.00 6.43
C VAL A 90 -10.39 -3.03 5.38
N PRO A 91 -10.80 -1.87 4.83
CA PRO A 91 -11.84 -1.86 3.81
C PRO A 91 -11.44 -2.65 2.57
N ILE A 92 -12.36 -3.44 2.04
CA ILE A 92 -12.12 -4.28 0.87
C ILE A 92 -12.85 -3.67 -0.33
N ALA A 93 -12.10 -3.29 -1.35
CA ALA A 93 -12.66 -2.72 -2.57
C ALA A 93 -13.08 -3.81 -3.56
N GLN A 94 -12.38 -4.95 -3.54
CA GLN A 94 -12.71 -6.08 -4.41
C GLN A 94 -12.36 -7.38 -3.68
N ALA A 95 -13.34 -8.23 -3.50
CA ALA A 95 -13.13 -9.56 -2.92
C ALA A 95 -12.28 -10.43 -3.86
N PRO A 96 -11.66 -11.50 -3.35
CA PRO A 96 -10.83 -12.34 -4.20
C PRO A 96 -11.57 -12.79 -5.47
N VAL A 97 -10.90 -12.63 -6.59
CA VAL A 97 -11.45 -12.90 -7.92
C VAL A 97 -10.30 -13.29 -8.84
N GLU A 98 -10.60 -14.07 -9.86
CA GLU A 98 -9.62 -14.38 -10.89
C GLU A 98 -9.73 -13.35 -12.03
N LEU A 99 -8.62 -12.68 -12.32
CA LEU A 99 -8.50 -11.78 -13.45
C LEU A 99 -7.51 -12.39 -14.45
N ASP A 100 -7.25 -11.69 -15.54
CA ASP A 100 -6.38 -12.21 -16.61
C ASP A 100 -5.01 -12.64 -16.10
N PHE A 101 -4.48 -11.93 -15.09
CA PHE A 101 -3.13 -12.19 -14.58
C PHE A 101 -3.09 -13.16 -13.40
N GLY A 102 -4.23 -13.54 -12.83
CA GLY A 102 -4.30 -14.47 -11.72
C GLY A 102 -5.30 -14.07 -10.65
N GLN A 103 -5.23 -14.74 -9.49
CA GLN A 103 -6.08 -14.44 -8.34
C GLN A 103 -5.63 -13.15 -7.68
N THR A 104 -6.60 -12.33 -7.26
CA THR A 104 -6.30 -11.03 -6.65
C THR A 104 -7.45 -10.55 -5.79
N PHE A 105 -7.13 -9.70 -4.80
CA PHE A 105 -8.14 -8.87 -4.12
C PHE A 105 -7.55 -7.47 -3.94
N VAL A 106 -8.40 -6.50 -3.66
CA VAL A 106 -7.96 -5.12 -3.46
C VAL A 106 -8.55 -4.58 -2.17
N ALA A 107 -7.70 -4.01 -1.32
CA ALA A 107 -8.09 -3.29 -0.11
C ALA A 107 -7.78 -1.81 -0.28
N LEU A 108 -8.20 -1.00 0.68
CA LEU A 108 -7.98 0.44 0.66
C LEU A 108 -7.26 0.88 1.91
N ASP A 109 -6.33 1.83 1.74
CA ASP A 109 -5.69 2.48 2.88
C ASP A 109 -6.57 3.64 3.40
N PRO A 110 -6.18 4.36 4.47
CA PRO A 110 -7.01 5.44 5.02
C PRO A 110 -7.36 6.56 4.04
N ASP A 111 -6.57 6.76 3.00
CA ASP A 111 -6.81 7.79 1.99
C ASP A 111 -7.47 7.26 0.73
N GLY A 112 -7.80 5.97 0.70
CA GLY A 112 -8.42 5.34 -0.45
C GLY A 112 -7.44 4.87 -1.51
N HIS A 113 -6.13 4.84 -1.20
CA HIS A 113 -5.17 4.23 -2.11
C HIS A 113 -5.40 2.73 -2.16
N ARG A 114 -5.28 2.16 -3.34
CA ARG A 114 -5.50 0.72 -3.51
C ARG A 114 -4.31 -0.09 -3.06
N LEU A 115 -4.59 -1.20 -2.39
CA LEU A 115 -3.61 -2.18 -1.96
C LEU A 115 -4.01 -3.49 -2.61
N ARG A 116 -3.27 -3.91 -3.62
CA ARG A 116 -3.59 -5.13 -4.37
C ARG A 116 -2.71 -6.27 -3.90
N VAL A 117 -3.32 -7.39 -3.56
CA VAL A 117 -2.59 -8.63 -3.30
C VAL A 117 -2.92 -9.59 -4.44
N PHE A 118 -1.91 -10.18 -5.04
CA PHE A 118 -2.12 -11.02 -6.22
C PHE A 118 -1.15 -12.19 -6.30
N ALA A 119 -1.64 -13.28 -6.90
CA ALA A 119 -0.82 -14.43 -7.24
C ALA A 119 -0.92 -14.63 -8.74
N PRO A 120 0.21 -14.49 -9.49
CA PRO A 120 0.17 -14.64 -10.93
C PRO A 120 -0.27 -16.03 -11.34
N THR A 121 -0.96 -16.14 -12.46
CA THR A 121 -1.29 -17.42 -13.05
C THR A 121 0.02 -18.13 -13.39
N ALA A 122 0.12 -19.41 -13.07
CA ALA A 122 1.29 -20.20 -13.44
C ALA A 122 1.38 -20.29 -14.96
N ALA A 123 2.58 -19.99 -15.48
CA ALA A 123 2.83 -20.06 -16.92
C ALA A 123 3.00 -21.50 -17.39
#